data_57dd4ecdac5a11958748198f62fc77a4
#
_entry.id   57dd4ecdac5a11958748198f62fc77a4
#
_cell.length_a   1.000
_cell.length_b   1.000
_cell.length_c   1.000
_cell.angle_alpha   90.00
_cell.angle_beta   90.00
_cell.angle_gamma   90.00
#
_symmetry.space_group_name_H-M   'P 1'
#
loop_
_entity.id
_entity.type
_entity.pdbx_description
1 polymer ?
#
loop_
_entity_poly.entity_id
_entity_poly.type
_entity_poly.pdbx_seq_one_letter_code
_entity_poly.pdbx_strand_id
1 'polypeptide(L)'
;EFIGMGNDEELLSFFGRWNLPVTVANITTSSVHGGLVWQLARQGLGIAPMSNDIAEMCPDMVPVLPELTPVPVPYWLTTHRELHNSKRIRLVYDHLAEALLN
;
A
#
# COMPACT_ATOMS: atom_id res chain seq x y z
N GLU A 1 3.45 17.93 2.45
CA GLU A 1 3.85 17.46 1.12
C GLU A 1 3.63 15.94 1.03
N PHE A 2 3.05 15.51 -0.07
CA PHE A 2 2.76 14.09 -0.31
C PHE A 2 3.68 13.53 -1.37
N ILE A 3 3.98 12.24 -1.24
CA ILE A 3 4.71 11.50 -2.26
C ILE A 3 3.69 10.73 -3.08
N GLY A 4 3.62 11.02 -4.38
CA GLY A 4 2.71 10.36 -5.30
C GLY A 4 3.18 8.96 -5.67
N MET A 5 2.22 8.07 -5.91
CA MET A 5 2.49 6.71 -6.35
C MET A 5 1.65 6.41 -7.58
N GLY A 6 2.30 6.25 -8.72
CA GLY A 6 1.63 6.03 -9.99
C GLY A 6 0.92 7.28 -10.51
N ASN A 7 -0.37 7.16 -10.79
CA ASN A 7 -1.17 8.24 -11.35
C ASN A 7 -1.67 9.16 -10.24
N ASP A 8 -1.41 10.46 -10.40
CA ASP A 8 -1.82 11.48 -9.42
C ASP A 8 -3.34 11.53 -9.25
N GLU A 9 -4.10 11.34 -10.34
CA GLU A 9 -5.56 11.34 -10.28
C GLU A 9 -6.08 10.21 -9.40
N GLU A 10 -5.50 9.02 -9.50
CA GLU A 10 -5.87 7.89 -8.66
C GLU A 10 -5.57 8.16 -7.20
N LEU A 11 -4.42 8.76 -6.91
CA LEU A 11 -4.04 9.10 -5.56
C LEU A 11 -4.96 10.16 -4.96
N LEU A 12 -5.31 11.19 -5.74
CA LEU A 12 -6.25 12.21 -5.29
C LEU A 12 -7.64 11.64 -5.04
N SER A 13 -8.09 10.72 -5.89
CA SER A 13 -9.35 10.01 -5.68
C SER A 13 -9.33 9.19 -4.40
N PHE A 14 -8.21 8.56 -4.10
CA PHE A 14 -8.03 7.81 -2.85
C PHE A 14 -8.15 8.72 -1.63
N PHE A 15 -7.51 9.89 -1.66
CA PHE A 15 -7.63 10.87 -0.57
C PHE A 15 -9.02 11.45 -0.46
N GLY A 16 -9.76 11.52 -1.57
CA GLY A 16 -11.14 11.99 -1.57
C GLY A 16 -12.08 11.14 -0.69
N ARG A 17 -11.74 9.89 -0.46
CA ARG A 17 -12.51 9.00 0.42
C ARG A 17 -12.49 9.48 1.88
N TRP A 18 -11.48 10.24 2.26
CA TRP A 18 -11.35 10.82 3.59
C TRP A 18 -11.72 12.31 3.63
N ASN A 19 -12.20 12.88 2.52
CA ASN A 19 -12.51 14.30 2.41
C ASN A 19 -11.31 15.19 2.72
N LEU A 20 -10.11 14.74 2.37
CA LEU A 20 -8.89 15.52 2.56
C LEU A 20 -8.71 16.51 1.41
N PRO A 21 -8.41 17.78 1.70
CA PRO A 21 -8.26 18.81 0.66
C PRO A 21 -6.88 18.75 0.00
N VAL A 22 -6.52 17.61 -0.57
CA VAL A 22 -5.24 17.39 -1.24
C VAL A 22 -5.40 17.68 -2.72
N THR A 23 -4.48 18.46 -3.28
CA THR A 23 -4.45 18.82 -4.69
C THR A 23 -3.13 18.38 -5.32
N VAL A 24 -3.02 18.47 -6.63
CA VAL A 24 -1.78 18.15 -7.37
C VAL A 24 -0.58 18.95 -6.84
N ALA A 25 -0.82 20.18 -6.42
CA ALA A 25 0.24 21.04 -5.86
C ALA A 25 0.86 20.47 -4.59
N ASN A 26 0.15 19.60 -3.87
CA ASN A 26 0.64 18.96 -2.66
C ASN A 26 1.50 17.74 -2.94
N ILE A 27 1.48 17.22 -4.17
CA ILE A 27 2.27 16.07 -4.58
C ILE A 27 3.56 16.59 -5.20
N THR A 28 4.64 16.55 -4.44
CA THR A 28 5.91 17.16 -4.84
C THR A 28 6.91 16.19 -5.44
N THR A 29 6.74 14.91 -5.16
CA THR A 29 7.59 13.83 -5.68
C THR A 29 6.69 12.64 -5.95
N SER A 30 6.97 11.89 -7.00
CA SER A 30 6.18 10.69 -7.29
C SER A 30 7.03 9.58 -7.93
N SER A 31 6.57 8.36 -7.76
CA SER A 31 7.17 7.19 -8.38
C SER A 31 6.09 6.15 -8.63
N VAL A 32 6.30 5.30 -9.64
CA VAL A 32 5.41 4.16 -9.88
C VAL A 32 5.79 2.95 -9.01
N HIS A 33 6.91 3.02 -8.31
CA HIS A 33 7.40 1.93 -7.46
C HIS A 33 7.07 2.20 -6.00
N GLY A 34 6.11 1.44 -5.45
CA GLY A 34 5.64 1.62 -4.07
C GLY A 34 6.73 1.46 -3.02
N GLY A 35 7.65 0.52 -3.24
CA GLY A 35 8.79 0.33 -2.32
C GLY A 35 9.70 1.55 -2.26
N LEU A 36 9.94 2.20 -3.40
CA LEU A 36 10.72 3.42 -3.44
C LEU A 36 9.98 4.57 -2.73
N VAL A 37 8.68 4.71 -2.98
CA VAL A 37 7.86 5.73 -2.31
C VAL A 37 7.96 5.61 -0.79
N TRP A 38 7.87 4.38 -0.30
CA TRP A 38 7.97 4.12 1.13
C TRP A 38 9.36 4.50 1.69
N GLN A 39 10.43 4.17 0.97
CA GLN A 39 11.78 4.53 1.39
C GLN A 39 11.99 6.04 1.38
N LEU A 40 11.44 6.74 0.40
CA LEU A 40 11.51 8.20 0.35
C LEU A 40 10.78 8.82 1.56
N ALA A 41 9.62 8.28 1.92
CA ALA A 41 8.89 8.74 3.10
C ALA A 41 9.70 8.51 4.38
N ARG A 42 10.37 7.37 4.49
CA ARG A 42 11.23 7.06 5.63
C ARG A 42 12.43 8.01 5.74
N GLN A 43 12.88 8.56 4.63
CA GLN A 43 13.95 9.56 4.60
C GLN A 43 13.43 10.98 4.86
N GLY A 44 12.15 11.14 5.12
CA GLY A 44 11.58 12.43 5.46
C GLY A 44 11.18 13.31 4.28
N LEU A 45 11.04 12.75 3.07
CA LEU A 45 10.66 13.53 1.91
C LEU A 45 9.21 13.98 1.91
N GLY A 46 8.34 13.29 2.63
CA GLY A 46 6.92 13.62 2.65
C GLY A 46 6.06 12.53 3.24
N ILE A 47 4.78 12.62 2.98
CA ILE A 47 3.74 11.71 3.49
C ILE A 47 3.38 10.73 2.39
N ALA A 48 3.34 9.44 2.72
CA ALA A 48 2.98 8.39 1.78
C ALA A 48 1.94 7.44 2.38
N PRO A 49 0.98 6.96 1.59
CA PRO A 49 0.07 5.92 2.04
C PRO A 49 0.80 4.58 2.09
N MET A 50 0.45 3.78 3.08
CA MET A 50 1.01 2.43 3.23
C MET A 50 0.02 1.56 3.99
N SER A 51 0.08 0.25 3.78
CA SER A 51 -0.73 -0.68 4.55
C SER A 51 -0.33 -0.64 6.02
N ASN A 52 -1.31 -0.82 6.90
CA ASN A 52 -1.07 -0.75 8.34
C ASN A 52 -0.03 -1.75 8.81
N ASP A 53 -0.05 -2.96 8.24
CA ASP A 53 0.88 -4.03 8.63
C ASP A 53 2.34 -3.61 8.44
N ILE A 54 2.64 -3.02 7.29
CA ILE A 54 4.00 -2.57 6.98
C ILE A 54 4.36 -1.35 7.82
N ALA A 55 3.44 -0.43 7.99
CA ALA A 55 3.67 0.77 8.79
C ALA A 55 4.00 0.42 10.24
N GLU A 56 3.32 -0.55 10.81
CA GLU A 56 3.56 -1.01 12.19
C GLU A 56 4.96 -1.62 12.37
N MET A 57 5.53 -2.16 11.30
CA MET A 57 6.88 -2.73 11.33
C MET A 57 7.98 -1.66 11.26
N CYS A 58 7.62 -0.40 11.08
CA CYS A 58 8.57 0.69 10.92
C CYS A 58 8.42 1.71 12.06
N PRO A 59 9.13 1.51 13.18
CA PRO A 59 8.97 2.39 14.36
C PRO A 59 9.45 3.83 14.13
N ASP A 60 10.23 4.07 13.07
CA ASP A 60 10.67 5.39 12.66
C ASP A 60 9.59 6.19 11.90
N MET A 61 8.45 5.56 11.63
CA MET A 61 7.33 6.20 10.93
C MET A 61 6.16 6.41 11.88
N VAL A 62 5.44 7.50 11.69
CA VAL A 62 4.26 7.83 12.50
C VAL A 62 3.05 8.08 11.61
N PRO A 63 1.84 7.70 12.05
CA PRO A 63 0.63 8.02 11.31
C PRO A 63 0.34 9.51 11.41
N VAL A 64 0.02 10.14 10.28
CA VAL A 64 -0.25 11.58 10.23
C VAL A 64 -1.65 11.91 10.75
N LEU A 65 -2.62 11.09 10.39
CA LEU A 65 -4.01 11.26 10.82
C LEU A 65 -4.54 9.92 11.34
N PRO A 66 -4.14 9.54 12.56
CA PRO A 66 -4.48 8.21 13.09
C PRO A 66 -5.98 7.99 13.31
N GLU A 67 -6.76 9.08 13.38
CA GLU A 67 -8.21 9.00 13.54
C GLU A 67 -8.94 8.60 12.26
N LEU A 68 -8.27 8.60 11.10
CA LEU A 68 -8.91 8.21 9.85
C LEU A 68 -9.10 6.70 9.79
N THR A 69 -10.29 6.29 9.33
CA THR A 69 -10.59 4.89 9.10
C THR A 69 -9.78 4.37 7.92
N PRO A 70 -9.02 3.29 8.07
CA PRO A 70 -8.26 2.72 6.95
C PRO A 70 -9.18 2.35 5.79
N VAL A 71 -8.70 2.55 4.56
CA VAL A 71 -9.41 2.12 3.37
C VAL A 71 -9.10 0.65 3.12
N PRO A 72 -10.12 -0.23 3.07
CA PRO A 72 -9.88 -1.63 2.77
C PRO A 72 -9.43 -1.80 1.33
N VAL A 73 -8.34 -2.53 1.13
CA VAL A 73 -7.79 -2.85 -0.18
C VAL A 73 -7.84 -4.35 -0.35
N PRO A 74 -8.63 -4.87 -1.30
CA PRO A 74 -8.73 -6.31 -1.50
C PRO A 74 -7.48 -6.86 -2.18
N TYR A 75 -7.06 -8.04 -1.76
CA TYR A 75 -5.98 -8.79 -2.37
C TYR A 75 -6.51 -10.11 -2.89
N TRP A 76 -5.96 -10.57 -4.02
CA TRP A 76 -6.29 -11.87 -4.59
C TRP A 76 -5.02 -12.70 -4.69
N LEU A 77 -5.07 -13.91 -4.11
CA LEU A 77 -4.01 -14.87 -4.31
C LEU A 77 -4.41 -15.76 -5.48
N THR A 78 -3.63 -15.71 -6.55
CA THR A 78 -3.96 -16.42 -7.78
C THR A 78 -2.83 -17.36 -8.20
N THR A 79 -3.19 -18.42 -8.91
CA THR A 79 -2.24 -19.33 -9.51
C THR A 79 -2.74 -19.75 -10.89
N HIS A 80 -1.83 -20.13 -11.76
CA HIS A 80 -2.20 -20.61 -13.08
C HIS A 80 -3.00 -21.92 -12.97
N ARG A 81 -4.06 -22.04 -13.78
CA ARG A 81 -4.96 -23.21 -13.74
C ARG A 81 -4.19 -24.53 -13.84
N GLU A 82 -3.21 -24.60 -14.73
CA GLU A 82 -2.43 -25.81 -14.94
C GLU A 82 -1.57 -26.23 -13.76
N LEU A 83 -1.21 -25.24 -12.91
CA LEU A 83 -0.38 -25.48 -11.73
C LEU A 83 -1.20 -25.78 -10.47
N HIS A 84 -2.52 -25.67 -10.56
CA HIS A 84 -3.41 -25.85 -9.40
C HIS A 84 -3.30 -27.23 -8.77
N ASN A 85 -3.01 -28.26 -9.57
CA ASN A 85 -2.88 -29.65 -9.10
C ASN A 85 -1.44 -30.02 -8.72
N SER A 86 -0.46 -29.13 -8.88
CA SER A 86 0.90 -29.39 -8.45
C SER A 86 0.98 -29.36 -6.93
N LYS A 87 1.53 -30.43 -6.34
CA LYS A 87 1.65 -30.54 -4.87
C LYS A 87 2.52 -29.42 -4.30
N ARG A 88 3.61 -29.05 -4.98
CA ARG A 88 4.50 -27.98 -4.53
C ARG A 88 3.80 -26.63 -4.57
N ILE A 89 3.09 -26.35 -5.65
CA ILE A 89 2.37 -25.09 -5.79
C ILE A 89 1.23 -25.02 -4.77
N ARG A 90 0.49 -26.12 -4.56
CA ARG A 90 -0.57 -26.16 -3.56
C ARG A 90 -0.04 -25.91 -2.16
N LEU A 91 1.09 -26.50 -1.82
CA LEU A 91 1.68 -26.31 -0.51
C LEU A 91 2.00 -24.84 -0.25
N VAL A 92 2.65 -24.18 -1.20
CA VAL A 92 2.97 -22.76 -1.09
C VAL A 92 1.71 -21.90 -1.11
N TYR A 93 0.77 -22.21 -2.01
CA TYR A 93 -0.49 -21.49 -2.10
C TYR A 93 -1.26 -21.53 -0.79
N ASP A 94 -1.43 -22.73 -0.22
CA ASP A 94 -2.19 -22.91 1.02
C ASP A 94 -1.50 -22.20 2.19
N HIS A 95 -0.16 -22.23 2.23
CA HIS A 95 0.60 -21.50 3.25
C HIS A 95 0.41 -19.99 3.14
N LEU A 96 0.48 -19.45 1.94
CA LEU A 96 0.28 -18.01 1.70
C LEU A 96 -1.16 -17.59 2.00
N ALA A 97 -2.13 -18.41 1.60
CA ALA A 97 -3.53 -18.12 1.88
C ALA A 97 -3.79 -18.05 3.39
N GLU A 98 -3.24 -18.99 4.14
CA GLU A 98 -3.38 -18.99 5.59
C GLU A 98 -2.69 -17.79 6.24
N ALA A 99 -1.47 -17.48 5.81
CA ALA A 99 -0.70 -16.36 6.35
C ALA A 99 -1.36 -15.01 6.05
N LEU A 100 -1.93 -14.84 4.87
CA LEU A 100 -2.54 -13.58 4.45
C LEU A 100 -3.93 -13.36 5.05
N LEU A 101 -4.62 -14.40 5.48
CA LEU A 101 -5.93 -14.29 6.13
C LEU A 101 -5.82 -13.90 7.60
N ASN A 102 -4.66 -14.04 8.17
CA ASN A 102 -4.39 -13.65 9.55
C ASN A 102 -3.74 -12.26 9.57
#